data_22ff458d4d50cfc3238178d84a7742ac
#
_entry.id   22ff458d4d50cfc3238178d84a7742ac
#
_cell.length_a   1.000
_cell.length_b   1.000
_cell.length_c   1.000
_cell.angle_alpha   90.00
_cell.angle_beta   90.00
_cell.angle_gamma   90.00
#
_symmetry.space_group_name_H-M   'P 1'
#
loop_
_entity.id
_entity.type
_entity.pdbx_description
1 polymer ?
#
loop_
_entity_poly.entity_id
_entity_poly.type
_entity_poly.pdbx_seq_one_letter_code
_entity_poly.pdbx_strand_id
1 'polypeptide(L)'
;HHPPSTIHHPLSTLTLVADIITSVHADHRAYLQQCYANLTYHSFFIEAGSREEKPVLRDQRLSSGALIKGANAKPMPQIHFGTNDFWTVPFTKDWLQINFDFGYGRLLDGSYREDAFYQASQLNAGYATDISFHQKHLYFRSNPAKRFFVTAGMEHYVQFGGKGYKRIDDVVVSKTKPSGLKAFLDVVLPLGDSKYYEHDAMEDWIFGNHLGQISIQLGWNINREHLIEAYVDNPFEDGSGMRKGNGWDGLWGLQYHNKANGRQYLRAAVLEYLQTTNQSGPLHWDGNDFPAPIRDQITDFVTGNDNYYNHTLYSSYTHYGMTPGSPLITSPIYNKNGVNTFIDNRVKAWHLAFEGELTHHLSYMAKGSYREGWGTYWSPLPDKHHSFDAMLQGLYHSGPWQLSAAYAFDKGNIFGDCSTLNIKIGYHGKIL
;
A
#
# COMPACT_ATOMS: atom_id res chain seq x y z
N HIS A 1 0.45 -44.20 -27.42
CA HIS A 1 -0.64 -43.52 -26.72
C HIS A 1 -0.49 -43.79 -25.22
N HIS A 2 0.25 -42.90 -24.50
CA HIS A 2 0.14 -42.80 -23.07
C HIS A 2 -0.94 -41.73 -22.78
N PRO A 3 -1.91 -41.99 -21.87
CA PRO A 3 -2.85 -40.98 -21.46
C PRO A 3 -2.08 -39.88 -20.70
N PRO A 4 -2.47 -38.62 -20.82
CA PRO A 4 -1.84 -37.56 -20.06
C PRO A 4 -2.05 -37.83 -18.55
N SER A 5 -0.94 -37.82 -17.80
CA SER A 5 -0.99 -37.89 -16.34
C SER A 5 -1.81 -36.72 -15.82
N THR A 6 -3.00 -37.03 -15.34
CA THR A 6 -3.84 -36.06 -14.63
C THR A 6 -3.09 -35.70 -13.31
N ILE A 7 -2.44 -34.56 -13.27
CA ILE A 7 -1.90 -34.02 -12.05
C ILE A 7 -3.13 -33.65 -11.21
N HIS A 8 -3.48 -34.47 -10.22
CA HIS A 8 -4.44 -34.12 -9.21
C HIS A 8 -3.82 -33.04 -8.33
N HIS A 9 -4.13 -31.77 -8.61
CA HIS A 9 -3.92 -30.70 -7.63
C HIS A 9 -4.81 -31.00 -6.42
N PRO A 10 -4.26 -30.99 -5.18
CA PRO A 10 -5.08 -31.22 -4.02
C PRO A 10 -6.18 -30.15 -3.98
N LEU A 11 -7.42 -30.56 -3.73
CA LEU A 11 -8.59 -29.65 -3.64
C LEU A 11 -8.41 -28.59 -2.55
N SER A 12 -7.57 -28.88 -1.56
CA SER A 12 -7.24 -27.97 -0.47
C SER A 12 -5.74 -28.03 -0.15
N THR A 13 -5.16 -26.91 0.24
CA THR A 13 -3.76 -26.80 0.67
C THR A 13 -3.70 -25.94 1.94
N LEU A 14 -3.05 -26.46 2.97
CA LEU A 14 -2.69 -25.69 4.17
C LEU A 14 -1.21 -25.28 4.06
N THR A 15 -0.94 -24.00 4.15
CA THR A 15 0.41 -23.43 4.18
C THR A 15 0.65 -22.76 5.51
N LEU A 16 1.75 -23.12 6.17
CA LEU A 16 2.21 -22.47 7.42
C LEU A 16 3.56 -21.80 7.12
N VAL A 17 3.70 -20.54 7.48
CA VAL A 17 4.94 -19.77 7.25
C VAL A 17 5.35 -19.08 8.53
N ALA A 18 6.65 -19.13 8.84
CA ALA A 18 7.31 -18.27 9.81
C ALA A 18 8.62 -17.78 9.22
N ASP A 19 8.78 -16.46 9.12
CA ASP A 19 9.98 -15.81 8.60
C ASP A 19 10.61 -14.96 9.70
N ILE A 20 11.81 -15.35 10.12
CA ILE A 20 12.56 -14.69 11.19
C ILE A 20 13.75 -13.99 10.58
N ILE A 21 13.84 -12.68 10.79
CA ILE A 21 14.98 -11.87 10.38
C ILE A 21 15.88 -11.61 11.59
N THR A 22 17.17 -11.82 11.40
CA THR A 22 18.19 -11.50 12.42
C THR A 22 19.14 -10.43 11.87
N SER A 23 19.53 -9.49 12.73
CA SER A 23 20.48 -8.42 12.39
C SER A 23 21.60 -8.34 13.43
N VAL A 24 22.80 -7.99 12.99
CA VAL A 24 24.00 -7.93 13.86
C VAL A 24 24.23 -6.53 14.41
N HIS A 25 23.72 -5.47 13.77
CA HIS A 25 23.98 -4.07 14.10
C HIS A 25 22.72 -3.19 14.26
N ALA A 26 21.55 -3.81 14.46
CA ALA A 26 20.32 -3.07 14.72
C ALA A 26 19.88 -3.24 16.18
N ASP A 27 19.07 -2.31 16.68
CA ASP A 27 18.53 -2.31 18.04
C ASP A 27 17.75 -3.61 18.36
N HIS A 28 17.17 -4.22 17.34
CA HIS A 28 16.52 -5.52 17.43
C HIS A 28 17.34 -6.60 16.73
N ARG A 29 17.93 -7.50 17.49
CA ARG A 29 18.80 -8.57 16.97
C ARG A 29 18.02 -9.67 16.23
N ALA A 30 16.75 -9.85 16.54
CA ALA A 30 15.86 -10.80 15.85
C ALA A 30 14.41 -10.31 15.93
N TYR A 31 13.68 -10.44 14.83
CA TYR A 31 12.24 -10.18 14.79
C TYR A 31 11.54 -11.09 13.79
N LEU A 32 10.26 -11.33 14.07
CA LEU A 32 9.37 -12.08 13.20
C LEU A 32 8.85 -11.16 12.10
N GLN A 33 9.25 -11.40 10.84
CA GLN A 33 8.79 -10.62 9.70
C GLN A 33 7.40 -11.08 9.27
N GLN A 34 7.21 -12.39 9.10
CA GLN A 34 5.94 -12.98 8.72
C GLN A 34 5.63 -14.19 9.60
N CYS A 35 4.37 -14.36 9.97
CA CYS A 35 3.86 -15.58 10.60
C CYS A 35 2.39 -15.72 10.25
N TYR A 36 2.04 -16.69 9.43
CA TYR A 36 0.67 -16.89 9.00
C TYR A 36 0.34 -18.34 8.69
N ALA A 37 -0.96 -18.65 8.76
CA ALA A 37 -1.57 -19.87 8.29
C ALA A 37 -2.55 -19.54 7.17
N ASN A 38 -2.39 -20.17 6.01
CA ASN A 38 -3.26 -19.99 4.85
C ASN A 38 -3.87 -21.33 4.46
N LEU A 39 -5.20 -21.39 4.40
CA LEU A 39 -5.96 -22.50 3.88
C LEU A 39 -6.58 -22.11 2.53
N THR A 40 -6.14 -22.77 1.47
CA THR A 40 -6.69 -22.60 0.13
C THR A 40 -7.64 -23.74 -0.21
N TYR A 41 -8.79 -23.40 -0.78
CA TYR A 41 -9.74 -24.34 -1.36
C TYR A 41 -10.19 -23.85 -2.73
N HIS A 42 -9.81 -24.55 -3.79
CA HIS A 42 -9.98 -24.09 -5.18
C HIS A 42 -9.36 -22.70 -5.40
N SER A 43 -10.19 -21.73 -5.80
CA SER A 43 -9.78 -20.35 -6.05
C SER A 43 -9.85 -19.45 -4.81
N PHE A 44 -10.32 -19.96 -3.67
CA PHE A 44 -10.56 -19.17 -2.47
C PHE A 44 -9.55 -19.50 -1.37
N PHE A 45 -9.29 -18.54 -0.52
CA PHE A 45 -8.46 -18.73 0.64
C PHE A 45 -9.10 -18.12 1.90
N ILE A 46 -8.70 -18.64 3.05
CA ILE A 46 -8.79 -17.99 4.35
C ILE A 46 -7.40 -17.98 4.98
N GLU A 47 -6.97 -16.84 5.48
CA GLU A 47 -5.64 -16.67 6.07
C GLU A 47 -5.74 -15.97 7.42
N ALA A 48 -4.90 -16.38 8.37
CA ALA A 48 -4.76 -15.74 9.67
C ALA A 48 -3.27 -15.54 9.99
N GLY A 49 -2.90 -14.33 10.39
CA GLY A 49 -1.54 -13.97 10.75
C GLY A 49 -1.03 -12.72 10.06
N SER A 50 0.29 -12.55 10.04
CA SER A 50 0.99 -11.42 9.45
C SER A 50 1.73 -11.89 8.19
N ARG A 51 1.33 -11.41 7.03
CA ARG A 51 1.93 -11.69 5.71
C ARG A 51 2.18 -10.41 4.95
N GLU A 52 3.29 -10.36 4.22
CA GLU A 52 3.57 -9.25 3.29
C GLU A 52 2.52 -9.17 2.21
N GLU A 53 1.93 -7.99 2.08
CA GLU A 53 0.92 -7.69 1.08
C GLU A 53 1.55 -7.44 -0.29
N LYS A 54 0.85 -7.82 -1.34
CA LYS A 54 1.31 -7.62 -2.71
C LYS A 54 0.25 -6.88 -3.52
N PRO A 55 0.64 -5.92 -4.34
CA PRO A 55 -0.30 -5.27 -5.25
C PRO A 55 -0.93 -6.30 -6.20
N VAL A 56 -2.24 -6.19 -6.42
CA VAL A 56 -2.98 -7.14 -7.29
C VAL A 56 -2.74 -6.85 -8.76
N LEU A 57 -2.75 -5.56 -9.16
CA LEU A 57 -2.71 -5.13 -10.56
C LEU A 57 -1.31 -4.66 -11.04
N ARG A 58 -0.27 -4.85 -10.22
CA ARG A 58 1.08 -4.34 -10.51
C ARG A 58 2.06 -5.48 -10.60
N ASP A 59 3.11 -5.27 -11.38
CA ASP A 59 4.26 -6.17 -11.28
C ASP A 59 4.83 -6.11 -9.87
N GLN A 60 4.81 -7.25 -9.18
CA GLN A 60 5.16 -7.34 -7.75
C GLN A 60 6.65 -7.10 -7.46
N ARG A 61 7.49 -7.18 -8.49
CA ARG A 61 8.94 -7.02 -8.37
C ARG A 61 9.41 -5.66 -8.89
N LEU A 62 8.80 -5.15 -9.95
CA LEU A 62 9.29 -3.98 -10.69
C LEU A 62 8.54 -2.70 -10.33
N SER A 63 7.27 -2.76 -9.96
CA SER A 63 6.50 -1.57 -9.57
C SER A 63 7.15 -0.81 -8.41
N SER A 64 6.93 0.49 -8.35
CA SER A 64 7.29 1.35 -7.21
C SER A 64 6.45 1.07 -5.97
N GLY A 65 5.37 0.30 -6.08
CA GLY A 65 4.46 -0.07 -4.99
C GLY A 65 3.03 0.41 -5.21
N ALA A 66 2.12 -0.04 -4.35
CA ALA A 66 0.72 0.40 -4.35
C ALA A 66 0.53 1.67 -3.51
N LEU A 67 -0.52 2.44 -3.78
CA LEU A 67 -0.83 3.63 -2.98
C LEU A 67 -1.38 3.27 -1.60
N ILE A 68 -2.14 2.18 -1.50
CA ILE A 68 -2.84 1.85 -0.25
C ILE A 68 -2.26 0.58 0.39
N LYS A 69 -2.00 -0.49 -0.37
CA LYS A 69 -1.69 -1.79 0.18
C LYS A 69 -0.48 -2.41 -0.51
N GLY A 70 0.64 -2.45 0.19
CA GLY A 70 1.91 -2.98 -0.31
C GLY A 70 2.80 -3.51 0.81
N ALA A 71 4.00 -3.98 0.44
CA ALA A 71 4.97 -4.58 1.35
C ALA A 71 5.97 -3.58 1.95
N ASN A 72 5.67 -2.27 1.93
CA ASN A 72 6.61 -1.26 2.41
C ASN A 72 6.70 -1.19 3.95
N ALA A 73 5.63 -1.56 4.66
CA ALA A 73 5.61 -1.64 6.12
C ALA A 73 5.75 -3.08 6.61
N LYS A 74 6.09 -3.24 7.90
CA LYS A 74 6.01 -4.53 8.57
C LYS A 74 4.58 -5.08 8.47
N PRO A 75 4.41 -6.37 8.10
CA PRO A 75 3.09 -6.97 7.94
C PRO A 75 2.22 -6.84 9.19
N MET A 76 0.95 -6.53 8.98
CA MET A 76 -0.04 -6.37 10.04
C MET A 76 -0.77 -7.69 10.27
N PRO A 77 -0.97 -8.12 11.55
CA PRO A 77 -1.74 -9.32 11.85
C PRO A 77 -3.22 -9.11 11.53
N GLN A 78 -3.78 -10.07 10.80
CA GLN A 78 -5.16 -10.03 10.34
C GLN A 78 -5.75 -11.43 10.12
N ILE A 79 -7.05 -11.49 10.04
CA ILE A 79 -7.80 -12.62 9.47
C ILE A 79 -8.48 -12.08 8.23
N HIS A 80 -8.24 -12.72 7.09
CA HIS A 80 -8.86 -12.32 5.84
C HIS A 80 -9.22 -13.52 4.96
N PHE A 81 -10.13 -13.31 4.04
CA PHE A 81 -10.54 -14.28 3.05
C PHE A 81 -10.73 -13.62 1.69
N GLY A 82 -10.54 -14.38 0.64
CA GLY A 82 -10.63 -13.84 -0.71
C GLY A 82 -10.35 -14.88 -1.77
N THR A 83 -9.97 -14.39 -2.96
CA THR A 83 -9.55 -15.21 -4.08
C THR A 83 -8.03 -15.17 -4.22
N ASN A 84 -7.39 -16.33 -4.46
CA ASN A 84 -5.93 -16.40 -4.66
C ASN A 84 -5.45 -15.65 -5.91
N ASP A 85 -6.31 -15.62 -6.95
CA ASP A 85 -6.12 -14.91 -8.21
C ASP A 85 -7.51 -14.54 -8.76
N PHE A 86 -7.58 -14.04 -9.95
CA PHE A 86 -8.83 -13.74 -10.62
C PHE A 86 -9.64 -15.03 -10.88
N TRP A 87 -10.76 -15.15 -10.19
CA TRP A 87 -11.69 -16.27 -10.32
C TRP A 87 -12.67 -16.00 -11.47
N THR A 88 -12.75 -16.92 -12.43
CA THR A 88 -13.71 -16.86 -13.52
C THR A 88 -15.11 -17.13 -13.00
N VAL A 89 -16.02 -16.17 -13.17
CA VAL A 89 -17.41 -16.29 -12.72
C VAL A 89 -18.12 -17.36 -13.56
N PRO A 90 -18.70 -18.38 -12.92
CA PRO A 90 -19.46 -19.42 -13.64
C PRO A 90 -20.55 -18.83 -14.52
N PHE A 91 -20.86 -19.51 -15.63
CA PHE A 91 -21.90 -19.16 -16.60
C PHE A 91 -21.67 -17.88 -17.42
N THR A 92 -20.54 -17.18 -17.22
CA THR A 92 -20.20 -15.96 -17.99
C THR A 92 -19.44 -16.25 -19.29
N LYS A 93 -19.23 -17.53 -19.66
CA LYS A 93 -18.44 -17.93 -20.84
C LYS A 93 -17.04 -17.28 -20.84
N ASP A 94 -16.40 -17.24 -19.69
CA ASP A 94 -15.08 -16.68 -19.41
C ASP A 94 -14.91 -15.17 -19.69
N TRP A 95 -16.00 -14.44 -19.89
CA TRP A 95 -15.86 -13.00 -20.13
C TRP A 95 -15.70 -12.16 -18.87
N LEU A 96 -16.07 -12.69 -17.69
CA LEU A 96 -15.96 -12.00 -16.41
C LEU A 96 -15.15 -12.78 -15.40
N GLN A 97 -14.14 -12.13 -14.83
CA GLN A 97 -13.35 -12.62 -13.71
C GLN A 97 -13.42 -11.62 -12.56
N ILE A 98 -13.34 -12.13 -11.33
CA ILE A 98 -13.39 -11.35 -10.10
C ILE A 98 -12.18 -11.70 -9.24
N ASN A 99 -11.55 -10.68 -8.64
CA ASN A 99 -10.61 -10.84 -7.55
C ASN A 99 -11.08 -10.02 -6.36
N PHE A 100 -11.17 -10.61 -5.18
CA PHE A 100 -11.56 -9.91 -3.97
C PHE A 100 -10.80 -10.39 -2.75
N ASP A 101 -10.71 -9.51 -1.75
CA ASP A 101 -10.19 -9.76 -0.42
C ASP A 101 -11.03 -8.98 0.60
N PHE A 102 -11.22 -9.55 1.78
CA PHE A 102 -11.95 -8.92 2.87
C PHE A 102 -11.29 -9.33 4.19
N GLY A 103 -10.73 -8.37 4.91
CA GLY A 103 -9.92 -8.60 6.09
C GLY A 103 -10.27 -7.73 7.28
N TYR A 104 -9.96 -8.25 8.46
CA TYR A 104 -9.98 -7.56 9.73
C TYR A 104 -8.69 -7.84 10.48
N GLY A 105 -8.08 -6.80 11.03
CA GLY A 105 -6.83 -6.94 11.76
C GLY A 105 -6.65 -5.90 12.86
N ARG A 106 -5.45 -5.91 13.44
CA ARG A 106 -5.07 -5.01 14.52
C ARG A 106 -3.63 -4.54 14.36
N LEU A 107 -3.38 -3.27 14.60
CA LEU A 107 -2.02 -2.73 14.65
C LEU A 107 -1.38 -3.09 15.99
N LEU A 108 -0.13 -3.55 15.95
CA LEU A 108 0.63 -3.94 17.14
C LEU A 108 1.71 -2.93 17.52
N ASP A 109 1.68 -1.73 16.95
CA ASP A 109 2.69 -0.69 17.10
C ASP A 109 2.35 0.37 18.18
N GLY A 110 1.46 0.05 19.11
CA GLY A 110 1.00 1.01 20.15
C GLY A 110 2.14 1.60 20.98
N SER A 111 3.09 0.78 21.43
CA SER A 111 4.27 1.25 22.18
C SER A 111 5.18 2.14 21.32
N TYR A 112 5.40 1.77 20.06
CA TYR A 112 6.16 2.62 19.13
C TYR A 112 5.52 4.00 18.97
N ARG A 113 4.19 4.08 18.82
CA ARG A 113 3.44 5.34 18.69
C ARG A 113 3.54 6.18 19.95
N GLU A 114 3.45 5.55 21.12
CA GLU A 114 3.61 6.19 22.41
C GLU A 114 5.02 6.75 22.58
N ASP A 115 6.06 5.95 22.31
CA ASP A 115 7.45 6.38 22.37
C ASP A 115 7.72 7.55 21.42
N ALA A 116 7.28 7.48 20.18
CA ALA A 116 7.41 8.57 19.21
C ALA A 116 6.71 9.86 19.67
N PHE A 117 5.53 9.75 20.30
CA PHE A 117 4.82 10.89 20.86
C PHE A 117 5.61 11.59 21.97
N TYR A 118 6.22 10.84 22.90
CA TYR A 118 6.99 11.42 23.98
C TYR A 118 8.38 11.89 23.53
N GLN A 119 9.03 11.24 22.59
CA GLN A 119 10.32 11.64 22.06
C GLN A 119 10.29 12.95 21.26
N ALA A 120 9.26 13.14 20.45
CA ALA A 120 9.09 14.38 19.67
C ALA A 120 8.55 15.55 20.48
N SER A 121 8.38 15.38 21.80
CA SER A 121 7.94 16.41 22.73
C SER A 121 6.60 17.08 22.29
N GLN A 122 6.60 18.39 22.05
CA GLN A 122 5.39 19.14 21.71
C GLN A 122 5.02 19.11 20.22
N LEU A 123 5.84 18.51 19.35
CA LEU A 123 5.59 18.46 17.91
C LEU A 123 4.48 17.47 17.52
N ASN A 124 4.24 16.44 18.33
CA ASN A 124 3.15 15.50 18.13
C ASN A 124 1.93 15.89 18.96
N ALA A 125 0.81 16.18 18.30
CA ALA A 125 -0.42 16.59 18.97
C ALA A 125 -1.10 15.42 19.72
N GLY A 126 -0.94 14.20 19.26
CA GLY A 126 -1.52 12.99 19.85
C GLY A 126 -1.04 11.70 19.23
N TYR A 127 -1.52 10.58 19.77
CA TYR A 127 -1.31 9.23 19.22
C TYR A 127 -2.50 8.33 19.57
N ALA A 128 -2.54 7.13 18.97
CA ALA A 128 -3.55 6.13 19.31
C ALA A 128 -2.91 4.76 19.44
N THR A 129 -3.48 3.93 20.34
CA THR A 129 -3.09 2.53 20.56
C THR A 129 -4.27 1.60 20.33
N ASP A 130 -4.01 0.30 20.26
CA ASP A 130 -5.07 -0.72 20.12
C ASP A 130 -5.96 -0.50 18.88
N ILE A 131 -5.38 0.06 17.81
CA ILE A 131 -6.10 0.39 16.59
C ILE A 131 -6.48 -0.89 15.86
N SER A 132 -7.75 -1.05 15.56
CA SER A 132 -8.26 -2.06 14.63
C SER A 132 -8.19 -1.53 13.20
N PHE A 133 -8.12 -2.45 12.23
CA PHE A 133 -8.27 -2.08 10.84
C PHE A 133 -9.15 -3.07 10.08
N HIS A 134 -9.77 -2.56 9.03
CA HIS A 134 -10.46 -3.32 8.02
C HIS A 134 -9.85 -3.03 6.66
N GLN A 135 -9.68 -4.07 5.85
CA GLN A 135 -9.27 -3.92 4.46
C GLN A 135 -10.17 -4.74 3.56
N LYS A 136 -10.41 -4.24 2.37
CA LYS A 136 -11.11 -4.95 1.30
C LYS A 136 -10.66 -4.47 -0.05
N HIS A 137 -10.73 -5.36 -1.04
CA HIS A 137 -10.71 -4.96 -2.44
C HIS A 137 -11.70 -5.78 -3.26
N LEU A 138 -12.11 -5.22 -4.37
CA LEU A 138 -12.93 -5.90 -5.37
C LEU A 138 -12.51 -5.41 -6.75
N TYR A 139 -12.07 -6.34 -7.59
CA TYR A 139 -11.69 -6.12 -8.98
C TYR A 139 -12.52 -6.99 -9.91
N PHE A 140 -12.94 -6.40 -11.01
CA PHE A 140 -13.59 -7.06 -12.14
C PHE A 140 -12.65 -7.01 -13.33
N ARG A 141 -12.45 -8.15 -14.01
CA ARG A 141 -11.61 -8.25 -15.20
C ARG A 141 -12.36 -8.92 -16.32
N SER A 142 -12.32 -8.33 -17.52
CA SER A 142 -12.78 -9.01 -18.72
C SER A 142 -11.78 -10.09 -19.14
N ASN A 143 -12.14 -10.96 -20.09
CA ASN A 143 -11.30 -12.09 -20.46
C ASN A 143 -9.87 -11.68 -20.90
N PRO A 144 -8.81 -11.99 -20.12
CA PRO A 144 -7.43 -11.59 -20.39
C PRO A 144 -6.78 -12.34 -21.57
N ALA A 145 -7.41 -13.39 -22.09
CA ALA A 145 -6.94 -14.08 -23.29
C ALA A 145 -7.33 -13.34 -24.59
N LYS A 146 -8.19 -12.34 -24.52
CA LYS A 146 -8.55 -11.52 -25.67
C LYS A 146 -7.44 -10.53 -25.99
N ARG A 147 -7.44 -10.00 -27.22
CA ARG A 147 -6.45 -9.01 -27.66
C ARG A 147 -6.42 -7.78 -26.76
N PHE A 148 -7.58 -7.33 -26.32
CA PHE A 148 -7.77 -6.26 -25.34
C PHE A 148 -8.62 -6.76 -24.20
N PHE A 149 -8.24 -6.35 -22.99
CA PHE A 149 -9.03 -6.60 -21.79
C PHE A 149 -8.94 -5.41 -20.85
N VAL A 150 -9.89 -5.31 -19.95
CA VAL A 150 -9.94 -4.27 -18.93
C VAL A 150 -10.10 -4.91 -17.58
N THR A 151 -9.42 -4.33 -16.59
CA THR A 151 -9.62 -4.59 -15.17
C THR A 151 -10.00 -3.27 -14.51
N ALA A 152 -11.03 -3.27 -13.68
CA ALA A 152 -11.42 -2.11 -12.89
C ALA A 152 -11.89 -2.55 -11.52
N GLY A 153 -11.64 -1.73 -10.51
CA GLY A 153 -12.07 -2.01 -9.15
C GLY A 153 -11.58 -1.00 -8.15
N MET A 154 -11.66 -1.38 -6.89
CA MET A 154 -11.36 -0.51 -5.76
C MET A 154 -10.69 -1.30 -4.64
N GLU A 155 -9.72 -0.66 -4.00
CA GLU A 155 -9.17 -1.05 -2.70
C GLU A 155 -9.60 -0.05 -1.65
N HIS A 156 -9.85 -0.52 -0.43
CA HIS A 156 -10.26 0.31 0.69
C HIS A 156 -9.68 -0.24 1.99
N TYR A 157 -9.11 0.65 2.78
CA TYR A 157 -8.51 0.40 4.07
C TYR A 157 -9.03 1.38 5.10
N VAL A 158 -9.30 0.93 6.33
CA VAL A 158 -9.82 1.79 7.40
C VAL A 158 -9.15 1.46 8.72
N GLN A 159 -8.59 2.48 9.39
CA GLN A 159 -8.20 2.40 10.79
C GLN A 159 -9.38 2.87 11.66
N PHE A 160 -9.71 2.10 12.72
CA PHE A 160 -10.82 2.45 13.59
C PHE A 160 -10.65 1.90 15.01
N GLY A 161 -11.48 2.38 15.94
CA GLY A 161 -11.44 1.95 17.34
C GLY A 161 -10.17 2.37 18.07
N GLY A 162 -9.80 1.59 19.09
CA GLY A 162 -8.61 1.84 19.89
C GLY A 162 -8.81 2.92 20.96
N LYS A 163 -7.69 3.41 21.48
CA LYS A 163 -7.64 4.47 22.49
C LYS A 163 -6.77 5.59 22.00
N GLY A 164 -7.38 6.76 21.79
CA GLY A 164 -6.70 7.99 21.41
C GLY A 164 -6.16 8.74 22.61
N TYR A 165 -5.02 9.38 22.44
CA TYR A 165 -4.35 10.24 23.43
C TYR A 165 -4.02 11.57 22.76
N LYS A 166 -4.32 12.67 23.45
CA LYS A 166 -4.10 14.04 22.96
C LYS A 166 -3.49 14.88 24.06
N ARG A 167 -2.56 15.76 23.72
CA ARG A 167 -2.01 16.75 24.65
C ARG A 167 -2.89 18.00 24.63
N ILE A 168 -3.39 18.39 25.79
CA ILE A 168 -4.18 19.62 26.01
C ILE A 168 -3.58 20.32 27.23
N ASP A 169 -3.09 21.54 27.07
CA ASP A 169 -2.49 22.36 28.15
C ASP A 169 -1.45 21.56 28.97
N ASP A 170 -0.53 20.88 28.28
CA ASP A 170 0.52 20.01 28.84
C ASP A 170 0.02 18.75 29.58
N VAL A 171 -1.27 18.49 29.59
CA VAL A 171 -1.87 17.26 30.13
C VAL A 171 -2.21 16.30 29.00
N VAL A 172 -1.84 15.03 29.13
CA VAL A 172 -2.23 13.99 28.18
C VAL A 172 -3.59 13.43 28.60
N VAL A 173 -4.60 13.72 27.83
CA VAL A 173 -5.95 13.15 28.00
C VAL A 173 -6.15 11.97 27.06
N SER A 174 -6.99 11.02 27.46
CA SER A 174 -7.28 9.87 26.62
C SER A 174 -8.77 9.62 26.47
N LYS A 175 -9.15 9.13 25.27
CA LYS A 175 -10.54 8.77 24.96
C LYS A 175 -10.55 7.42 24.23
N THR A 176 -11.39 6.49 24.71
CA THR A 176 -11.63 5.23 24.01
C THR A 176 -12.58 5.46 22.85
N LYS A 177 -12.20 4.98 21.66
CA LYS A 177 -13.01 5.08 20.44
C LYS A 177 -13.93 3.87 20.32
N PRO A 178 -15.09 4.01 19.65
CA PRO A 178 -15.98 2.89 19.39
C PRO A 178 -15.27 1.72 18.74
N SER A 179 -15.53 0.50 19.25
CA SER A 179 -14.99 -0.75 18.75
C SER A 179 -16.09 -1.84 18.80
N GLY A 180 -15.80 -3.01 18.31
CA GLY A 180 -16.76 -4.12 18.26
C GLY A 180 -17.52 -4.18 16.94
N LEU A 181 -18.51 -5.11 16.89
CA LEU A 181 -19.19 -5.49 15.63
C LEU A 181 -19.89 -4.31 14.95
N LYS A 182 -20.55 -3.45 15.71
CA LYS A 182 -21.27 -2.29 15.13
C LYS A 182 -20.28 -1.32 14.49
N ALA A 183 -19.22 -0.92 15.20
CA ALA A 183 -18.18 -0.06 14.67
C ALA A 183 -17.50 -0.68 13.43
N PHE A 184 -17.30 -1.99 13.45
CA PHE A 184 -16.79 -2.71 12.27
C PHE A 184 -17.74 -2.62 11.07
N LEU A 185 -19.06 -2.81 11.26
CA LEU A 185 -20.03 -2.69 10.18
C LEU A 185 -20.12 -1.25 9.64
N ASP A 186 -19.99 -0.25 10.51
CA ASP A 186 -20.01 1.17 10.12
C ASP A 186 -18.80 1.54 9.22
N VAL A 187 -17.61 0.95 9.45
CA VAL A 187 -16.43 1.14 8.58
C VAL A 187 -16.45 0.29 7.33
N VAL A 188 -17.09 -0.88 7.37
CA VAL A 188 -17.26 -1.74 6.18
C VAL A 188 -18.15 -1.06 5.14
N LEU A 189 -19.22 -0.41 5.58
CA LEU A 189 -20.18 0.32 4.76
C LEU A 189 -20.29 1.75 5.25
N PRO A 190 -19.36 2.64 4.85
CA PRO A 190 -19.35 4.04 5.29
C PRO A 190 -20.51 4.81 4.63
N LEU A 191 -21.72 4.65 5.16
CA LEU A 191 -22.94 5.25 4.60
C LEU A 191 -23.20 6.67 5.11
N GLY A 192 -22.31 7.24 5.94
CA GLY A 192 -22.45 8.58 6.52
C GLY A 192 -23.33 8.60 7.76
N ASP A 193 -23.38 9.77 8.44
CA ASP A 193 -24.15 10.08 9.63
C ASP A 193 -23.90 9.13 10.80
N SER A 194 -22.71 9.16 11.33
CA SER A 194 -22.46 8.40 12.53
C SER A 194 -22.81 9.24 13.77
N LYS A 195 -23.74 8.75 14.53
CA LYS A 195 -24.16 9.28 15.85
C LYS A 195 -23.06 9.22 16.92
N TYR A 196 -21.83 8.86 16.53
CA TYR A 196 -20.70 8.68 17.43
C TYR A 196 -19.81 9.90 17.56
N TYR A 197 -20.15 11.02 16.85
CA TYR A 197 -19.27 12.18 16.79
C TYR A 197 -19.69 13.27 17.76
N GLU A 198 -18.79 13.53 18.66
CA GLU A 198 -18.63 14.87 19.24
C GLU A 198 -17.74 15.64 18.24
N HIS A 199 -18.24 16.77 17.76
CA HIS A 199 -17.68 17.62 16.70
C HIS A 199 -16.32 18.25 17.07
N ASP A 200 -15.28 17.43 17.27
CA ASP A 200 -13.97 17.94 17.69
C ASP A 200 -12.98 18.15 16.55
N ALA A 201 -13.30 17.77 15.31
CA ALA A 201 -12.44 18.02 14.14
C ALA A 201 -13.19 17.84 12.81
N MET A 202 -12.74 18.53 11.78
CA MET A 202 -13.30 18.53 10.41
C MET A 202 -13.29 17.15 9.71
N GLU A 203 -12.56 16.19 10.25
CA GLU A 203 -12.46 14.81 9.70
C GLU A 203 -13.49 13.85 10.30
N ASP A 204 -14.43 14.31 11.13
CA ASP A 204 -15.35 13.48 11.90
C ASP A 204 -16.65 13.09 11.16
N TRP A 205 -16.77 13.37 9.86
CA TRP A 205 -17.97 13.05 9.07
C TRP A 205 -18.18 11.57 8.85
N ILE A 206 -17.11 10.79 8.83
CA ILE A 206 -17.13 9.34 8.63
C ILE A 206 -16.29 8.69 9.72
N PHE A 207 -16.82 7.65 10.36
CA PHE A 207 -16.14 6.94 11.43
C PHE A 207 -14.90 6.19 10.95
N GLY A 208 -13.72 6.56 11.46
CA GLY A 208 -12.44 5.94 11.14
C GLY A 208 -11.61 6.75 10.14
N ASN A 209 -10.36 6.36 9.98
CA ASN A 209 -9.46 6.89 8.97
C ASN A 209 -9.57 6.03 7.71
N HIS A 210 -10.24 6.56 6.71
CA HIS A 210 -10.50 5.88 5.44
C HIS A 210 -9.45 6.24 4.41
N LEU A 211 -8.88 5.22 3.77
CA LEU A 211 -7.98 5.36 2.63
C LEU A 211 -8.43 4.38 1.54
N GLY A 212 -8.41 4.80 0.31
CA GLY A 212 -8.76 3.93 -0.79
C GLY A 212 -8.16 4.36 -2.10
N GLN A 213 -8.32 3.49 -3.09
CA GLN A 213 -7.98 3.79 -4.47
C GLN A 213 -8.98 3.16 -5.42
N ILE A 214 -9.31 3.88 -6.48
CA ILE A 214 -10.01 3.34 -7.64
C ILE A 214 -8.97 3.05 -8.71
N SER A 215 -8.95 1.80 -9.19
CA SER A 215 -7.97 1.33 -10.16
C SER A 215 -8.61 0.95 -11.47
N ILE A 216 -7.99 1.34 -12.58
CA ILE A 216 -8.33 0.91 -13.93
C ILE A 216 -7.05 0.45 -14.62
N GLN A 217 -7.11 -0.71 -15.27
CA GLN A 217 -6.02 -1.27 -16.07
C GLN A 217 -6.55 -1.69 -17.43
N LEU A 218 -5.85 -1.32 -18.48
CA LEU A 218 -6.10 -1.70 -19.86
C LEU A 218 -4.98 -2.61 -20.35
N GLY A 219 -5.30 -3.84 -20.68
CA GLY A 219 -4.34 -4.82 -21.19
C GLY A 219 -4.44 -4.99 -22.70
N TRP A 220 -3.30 -5.07 -23.36
CA TRP A 220 -3.16 -5.33 -24.79
C TRP A 220 -2.20 -6.48 -25.02
N ASN A 221 -2.73 -7.65 -25.43
CA ASN A 221 -1.95 -8.75 -25.95
C ASN A 221 -1.56 -8.43 -27.40
N ILE A 222 -0.32 -7.95 -27.61
CA ILE A 222 0.23 -7.69 -28.96
C ILE A 222 0.19 -8.99 -29.75
N ASN A 223 0.65 -10.07 -29.12
CA ASN A 223 0.55 -11.45 -29.55
C ASN A 223 0.49 -12.37 -28.32
N ARG A 224 0.73 -13.67 -28.49
CA ARG A 224 0.69 -14.65 -27.39
C ARG A 224 1.79 -14.47 -26.35
N GLU A 225 2.89 -13.84 -26.74
CA GLU A 225 4.11 -13.70 -25.92
C GLU A 225 4.26 -12.31 -25.31
N HIS A 226 3.73 -11.28 -25.95
CA HIS A 226 3.94 -9.89 -25.55
C HIS A 226 2.64 -9.25 -25.05
N LEU A 227 2.68 -8.79 -23.80
CA LEU A 227 1.59 -8.08 -23.14
C LEU A 227 2.05 -6.69 -22.73
N ILE A 228 1.23 -5.69 -23.00
CA ILE A 228 1.37 -4.34 -22.45
C ILE A 228 0.11 -4.04 -21.64
N GLU A 229 0.28 -3.44 -20.47
CA GLU A 229 -0.81 -2.99 -19.60
C GLU A 229 -0.56 -1.56 -19.18
N ALA A 230 -1.54 -0.69 -19.43
CA ALA A 230 -1.57 0.68 -18.92
C ALA A 230 -2.54 0.75 -17.75
N TYR A 231 -2.20 1.49 -16.70
CA TYR A 231 -3.00 1.55 -15.50
C TYR A 231 -2.97 2.91 -14.79
N VAL A 232 -4.00 3.13 -14.00
CA VAL A 232 -4.11 4.26 -13.07
C VAL A 232 -4.72 3.79 -11.77
N ASP A 233 -4.11 4.21 -10.64
CA ASP A 233 -4.67 4.16 -9.29
C ASP A 233 -4.96 5.57 -8.84
N ASN A 234 -6.22 5.87 -8.61
CA ASN A 234 -6.66 7.16 -8.11
C ASN A 234 -6.93 7.05 -6.60
N PRO A 235 -6.14 7.71 -5.73
CA PRO A 235 -6.35 7.67 -4.29
C PRO A 235 -7.61 8.46 -3.90
N PHE A 236 -8.19 8.09 -2.76
CA PHE A 236 -9.19 8.87 -2.06
C PHE A 236 -9.09 8.61 -0.56
N GLU A 237 -9.41 9.61 0.25
CA GLU A 237 -9.56 9.51 1.70
C GLU A 237 -10.99 9.85 2.13
N ASP A 238 -11.69 10.61 1.27
CA ASP A 238 -13.09 10.98 1.46
C ASP A 238 -13.88 11.02 0.13
N GLY A 239 -15.09 11.58 0.18
CA GLY A 239 -15.96 11.75 -0.97
C GLY A 239 -15.44 12.71 -2.04
N SER A 240 -14.56 13.65 -1.70
CA SER A 240 -13.96 14.60 -2.65
C SER A 240 -13.00 13.89 -3.60
N GLY A 241 -12.13 13.03 -3.06
CA GLY A 241 -11.23 12.18 -3.83
C GLY A 241 -11.98 11.16 -4.69
N MET A 242 -13.02 10.51 -4.16
CA MET A 242 -13.88 9.58 -4.93
C MET A 242 -14.55 10.25 -6.13
N ARG A 243 -14.92 11.52 -6.02
CA ARG A 243 -15.51 12.33 -7.09
C ARG A 243 -14.48 12.97 -8.03
N LYS A 244 -13.21 12.59 -7.92
CA LYS A 244 -12.11 13.14 -8.73
C LYS A 244 -11.82 14.63 -8.44
N GLY A 245 -12.14 15.14 -7.27
CA GLY A 245 -11.73 16.47 -6.81
C GLY A 245 -10.22 16.64 -6.73
N ASN A 246 -9.48 15.53 -6.59
CA ASN A 246 -8.02 15.48 -6.55
C ASN A 246 -7.33 15.50 -7.94
N GLY A 247 -8.08 15.76 -9.02
CA GLY A 247 -7.53 16.01 -10.37
C GLY A 247 -6.69 14.84 -10.91
N TRP A 248 -5.40 15.11 -11.16
CA TRP A 248 -4.45 14.13 -11.72
C TRP A 248 -3.70 13.31 -10.67
N ASP A 249 -4.02 13.46 -9.38
CA ASP A 249 -3.39 12.65 -8.34
C ASP A 249 -3.66 11.17 -8.59
N GLY A 250 -2.60 10.39 -8.43
CA GLY A 250 -2.62 8.95 -8.65
C GLY A 250 -1.28 8.40 -9.08
N LEU A 251 -1.22 7.09 -9.16
CA LEU A 251 -0.13 6.33 -9.76
C LEU A 251 -0.54 5.93 -11.16
N TRP A 252 0.17 6.45 -12.15
CA TRP A 252 -0.01 6.18 -13.58
C TRP A 252 1.11 5.28 -14.05
N GLY A 253 0.80 4.18 -14.70
CA GLY A 253 1.84 3.23 -15.08
C GLY A 253 1.61 2.55 -16.41
N LEU A 254 2.72 2.07 -16.93
CA LEU A 254 2.80 1.20 -18.09
C LEU A 254 3.72 0.04 -17.74
N GLN A 255 3.23 -1.20 -17.91
CA GLN A 255 4.03 -2.40 -17.72
C GLN A 255 4.03 -3.27 -18.96
N TYR A 256 5.16 -3.88 -19.22
CA TYR A 256 5.40 -4.80 -20.34
C TYR A 256 5.85 -6.14 -19.80
N HIS A 257 5.29 -7.22 -20.35
CA HIS A 257 5.68 -8.59 -20.04
C HIS A 257 5.96 -9.38 -21.32
N ASN A 258 7.14 -10.02 -21.37
CA ASN A 258 7.50 -11.00 -22.37
C ASN A 258 7.33 -12.42 -21.77
N LYS A 259 6.31 -13.13 -22.24
CA LYS A 259 5.95 -14.49 -21.81
C LYS A 259 6.57 -15.58 -22.67
N ALA A 260 7.41 -15.22 -23.65
CA ALA A 260 8.07 -16.17 -24.53
C ALA A 260 8.92 -17.18 -23.74
N ASN A 261 8.96 -18.40 -24.21
CA ASN A 261 9.79 -19.46 -23.64
C ASN A 261 11.28 -19.18 -23.88
N GLY A 262 12.12 -19.67 -22.96
CA GLY A 262 13.56 -19.54 -23.04
C GLY A 262 14.08 -18.19 -22.51
N ARG A 263 15.36 -17.92 -22.81
CA ARG A 263 16.05 -16.73 -22.32
C ARG A 263 15.53 -15.46 -22.97
N GLN A 264 15.20 -14.49 -22.16
CA GLN A 264 14.73 -13.16 -22.60
C GLN A 264 15.64 -12.08 -22.02
N TYR A 265 16.32 -11.31 -22.87
CA TYR A 265 17.11 -10.17 -22.41
C TYR A 265 16.29 -9.08 -21.73
N LEU A 266 15.04 -8.91 -22.14
CA LEU A 266 14.04 -8.09 -21.49
C LEU A 266 12.79 -8.97 -21.26
N ARG A 267 12.55 -9.35 -20.01
CA ARG A 267 11.40 -10.16 -19.60
C ARG A 267 10.24 -9.30 -19.16
N ALA A 268 10.52 -8.26 -18.42
CA ALA A 268 9.52 -7.29 -17.97
C ALA A 268 10.12 -5.90 -17.82
N ALA A 269 9.28 -4.88 -17.98
CA ALA A 269 9.61 -3.48 -17.73
C ALA A 269 8.39 -2.74 -17.18
N VAL A 270 8.64 -1.75 -16.32
CA VAL A 270 7.63 -0.89 -15.71
C VAL A 270 8.10 0.56 -15.79
N LEU A 271 7.20 1.45 -16.21
CA LEU A 271 7.37 2.91 -16.14
C LEU A 271 6.17 3.47 -15.36
N GLU A 272 6.42 4.20 -14.30
CA GLU A 272 5.38 4.80 -13.46
C GLU A 272 5.62 6.29 -13.22
N TYR A 273 4.53 7.01 -13.08
CA TYR A 273 4.48 8.40 -12.64
C TYR A 273 3.50 8.52 -11.47
N LEU A 274 3.99 8.97 -10.32
CA LEU A 274 3.20 9.29 -9.14
C LEU A 274 3.00 10.80 -9.06
N GLN A 275 1.76 11.21 -8.78
CA GLN A 275 1.44 12.56 -8.34
C GLN A 275 0.48 12.53 -7.16
N THR A 276 0.76 13.34 -6.13
CA THR A 276 -0.09 13.53 -4.95
C THR A 276 -0.16 15.01 -4.55
N THR A 277 0.02 15.91 -5.52
CA THR A 277 0.17 17.35 -5.24
C THR A 277 -1.13 18.12 -5.23
N ASN A 278 -2.23 17.55 -5.71
CA ASN A 278 -3.52 18.23 -5.77
C ASN A 278 -4.29 18.08 -4.44
N GLN A 279 -4.44 16.86 -3.93
CA GLN A 279 -5.10 16.53 -2.65
C GLN A 279 -6.46 17.26 -2.50
N SER A 280 -7.33 17.13 -3.51
CA SER A 280 -8.65 17.77 -3.63
C SER A 280 -8.63 19.31 -3.67
N GLY A 281 -7.45 19.88 -3.99
CA GLY A 281 -7.26 21.31 -4.21
C GLY A 281 -7.14 22.13 -2.93
N PRO A 282 -6.83 23.45 -3.06
CA PRO A 282 -6.59 24.34 -1.94
C PRO A 282 -7.87 24.95 -1.33
N LEU A 283 -9.04 24.69 -1.92
CA LEU A 283 -10.29 25.36 -1.52
C LEU A 283 -11.06 24.51 -0.51
N HIS A 284 -11.25 25.07 0.66
CA HIS A 284 -12.23 24.63 1.64
C HIS A 284 -13.52 25.43 1.50
N TRP A 285 -14.64 24.71 1.52
CA TRP A 285 -15.93 25.27 1.92
C TRP A 285 -16.28 24.63 3.26
N ASP A 286 -15.85 25.27 4.35
CA ASP A 286 -16.36 24.96 5.67
C ASP A 286 -17.57 25.86 5.93
N GLY A 287 -18.72 25.27 6.19
CA GLY A 287 -19.90 26.03 6.59
C GLY A 287 -19.67 26.92 7.81
N ASN A 288 -18.70 26.56 8.66
CA ASN A 288 -18.31 27.32 9.84
C ASN A 288 -17.56 28.64 9.51
N ASP A 289 -16.98 28.74 8.31
CA ASP A 289 -16.31 29.96 7.85
C ASP A 289 -17.32 31.08 7.50
N PHE A 290 -18.61 30.76 7.46
CA PHE A 290 -19.68 31.70 7.08
C PHE A 290 -20.57 32.05 8.25
N PRO A 291 -21.15 33.29 8.27
CA PRO A 291 -22.17 33.69 9.23
C PRO A 291 -23.39 32.77 9.21
N ALA A 292 -24.06 32.62 10.35
CA ALA A 292 -25.16 31.67 10.55
C ALA A 292 -26.21 31.61 9.42
N PRO A 293 -26.69 32.71 8.82
CA PRO A 293 -27.70 32.65 7.76
C PRO A 293 -27.18 31.98 6.47
N ILE A 294 -25.87 32.06 6.20
CA ILE A 294 -25.25 31.44 5.02
C ILE A 294 -24.87 29.98 5.33
N ARG A 295 -24.29 29.76 6.53
CA ARG A 295 -23.90 28.44 7.01
C ARG A 295 -25.08 27.45 6.99
N ASP A 296 -26.25 27.89 7.43
CA ASP A 296 -27.46 27.06 7.52
C ASP A 296 -28.03 26.69 6.13
N GLN A 297 -27.56 27.34 5.06
CA GLN A 297 -27.94 27.05 3.67
C GLN A 297 -26.92 26.15 2.95
N ILE A 298 -25.74 25.92 3.53
CA ILE A 298 -24.70 25.07 2.96
C ILE A 298 -25.01 23.62 3.34
N THR A 299 -25.54 22.86 2.41
CA THR A 299 -25.89 21.45 2.60
C THR A 299 -24.76 20.50 2.19
N ASP A 300 -23.82 20.97 1.36
CA ASP A 300 -22.68 20.20 0.87
C ASP A 300 -21.39 20.86 1.34
N PHE A 301 -20.66 20.16 2.21
CA PHE A 301 -19.30 20.52 2.57
C PHE A 301 -18.35 19.95 1.51
N VAL A 302 -17.67 20.82 0.78
CA VAL A 302 -16.55 20.42 -0.07
C VAL A 302 -15.28 20.63 0.70
N THR A 303 -14.77 19.55 1.28
CA THR A 303 -13.45 19.57 1.88
C THR A 303 -12.41 19.43 0.78
N GLY A 304 -11.55 20.39 0.62
CA GLY A 304 -10.30 20.32 -0.10
C GLY A 304 -9.13 20.13 0.88
N ASN A 305 -7.89 20.21 0.41
CA ASN A 305 -6.70 20.06 1.24
C ASN A 305 -6.64 18.72 1.99
N ASP A 306 -7.00 17.63 1.32
CA ASP A 306 -6.72 16.30 1.87
C ASP A 306 -5.25 16.24 2.31
N ASN A 307 -4.98 15.47 3.33
CA ASN A 307 -3.65 15.34 3.88
C ASN A 307 -3.22 13.87 3.84
N TYR A 308 -2.97 13.38 2.62
CA TYR A 308 -2.78 11.96 2.36
C TYR A 308 -1.88 11.27 3.37
N TYR A 309 -2.40 10.17 3.93
CA TYR A 309 -1.79 9.33 4.96
C TYR A 309 -1.71 9.94 6.36
N ASN A 310 -2.12 11.20 6.55
CA ASN A 310 -2.25 11.81 7.87
C ASN A 310 -3.69 11.76 8.36
N HIS A 311 -3.86 11.73 9.67
CA HIS A 311 -5.17 11.79 10.31
C HIS A 311 -5.08 12.36 11.71
N THR A 312 -6.02 13.21 12.11
CA THR A 312 -5.99 13.88 13.43
C THR A 312 -6.04 12.93 14.61
N LEU A 313 -6.79 11.82 14.50
CA LEU A 313 -6.99 10.87 15.60
C LEU A 313 -5.95 9.73 15.61
N TYR A 314 -5.56 9.25 14.43
CA TYR A 314 -4.67 8.10 14.28
C TYR A 314 -3.22 8.49 13.92
N SER A 315 -2.94 9.79 13.85
CA SER A 315 -1.68 10.43 13.46
C SER A 315 -1.30 10.13 12.01
N SER A 316 -1.07 8.88 11.66
CA SER A 316 -0.63 8.50 10.32
C SER A 316 -1.06 7.09 9.92
N TYR A 317 -1.14 6.88 8.60
CA TYR A 317 -1.32 5.56 7.99
C TYR A 317 0.03 4.82 7.97
N THR A 318 0.41 4.31 9.13
CA THR A 318 1.69 3.60 9.33
C THR A 318 1.53 2.37 10.22
N HIS A 319 2.50 1.46 10.14
CA HIS A 319 2.76 0.41 11.09
C HIS A 319 4.24 0.42 11.43
N TYR A 320 4.59 0.68 12.71
CA TYR A 320 5.96 0.97 13.17
C TYR A 320 6.64 2.12 12.39
N GLY A 321 5.88 3.19 12.11
CA GLY A 321 6.38 4.38 11.43
C GLY A 321 6.59 4.27 9.91
N MET A 322 6.35 3.09 9.32
CA MET A 322 6.40 2.86 7.87
C MET A 322 4.99 2.77 7.30
N THR A 323 4.72 3.42 6.17
CA THR A 323 3.43 3.27 5.48
C THR A 323 3.32 1.91 4.78
N PRO A 324 2.18 1.23 4.84
CA PRO A 324 1.87 0.13 3.92
C PRO A 324 1.68 0.58 2.47
N GLY A 325 1.47 1.89 2.25
CA GLY A 325 1.30 2.50 0.95
C GLY A 325 2.61 2.72 0.18
N SER A 326 2.62 3.75 -0.68
CA SER A 326 3.73 4.01 -1.60
C SER A 326 5.04 4.37 -0.89
N PRO A 327 6.15 3.67 -1.16
CA PRO A 327 7.47 4.03 -0.65
C PRO A 327 8.01 5.35 -1.22
N LEU A 328 7.42 5.86 -2.31
CA LEU A 328 7.77 7.16 -2.88
C LEU A 328 7.25 8.35 -2.04
N ILE A 329 6.35 8.09 -1.09
CA ILE A 329 5.94 9.06 -0.06
C ILE A 329 6.72 8.72 1.20
N THR A 330 7.58 9.66 1.65
CA THR A 330 8.52 9.43 2.74
C THR A 330 7.79 9.13 4.06
N SER A 331 7.99 7.94 4.59
CA SER A 331 7.37 7.49 5.84
C SER A 331 7.89 8.24 7.06
N PRO A 332 7.07 8.45 8.09
CA PRO A 332 7.42 9.20 9.31
C PRO A 332 8.64 8.70 10.07
N ILE A 333 8.99 7.42 9.98
CA ILE A 333 10.20 6.87 10.64
C ILE A 333 11.50 7.58 10.21
N TYR A 334 11.50 8.21 9.03
CA TYR A 334 12.63 8.96 8.50
C TYR A 334 12.64 10.43 8.91
N ASN A 335 11.64 10.90 9.65
CA ASN A 335 11.58 12.28 10.12
C ASN A 335 12.65 12.53 11.19
N LYS A 336 13.61 13.39 10.90
CA LYS A 336 14.76 13.70 11.80
C LYS A 336 14.32 14.29 13.13
N ASN A 337 13.16 14.91 13.20
CA ASN A 337 12.59 15.52 14.40
C ASN A 337 11.69 14.57 15.22
N GLY A 338 11.54 13.30 14.78
CA GLY A 338 10.74 12.28 15.46
C GLY A 338 9.22 12.47 15.33
N VAL A 339 8.75 13.39 14.49
CA VAL A 339 7.31 13.60 14.24
C VAL A 339 6.73 12.36 13.57
N ASN A 340 5.64 11.81 14.13
CA ASN A 340 4.98 10.59 13.64
C ASN A 340 3.84 10.89 12.65
N THR A 341 4.00 11.93 11.82
CA THR A 341 3.10 12.26 10.71
C THR A 341 3.91 12.44 9.43
N PHE A 342 3.25 12.32 8.29
CA PHE A 342 3.87 12.63 7.00
C PHE A 342 4.07 14.13 6.89
N ILE A 343 5.30 14.56 6.76
CA ILE A 343 5.67 15.98 6.59
C ILE A 343 5.87 16.35 5.12
N ASP A 344 5.88 15.36 4.22
CA ASP A 344 6.11 15.55 2.79
C ASP A 344 5.28 14.51 2.00
N ASN A 345 3.99 14.77 1.85
CA ASN A 345 3.05 13.91 1.14
C ASN A 345 2.55 14.49 -0.19
N ARG A 346 2.96 15.73 -0.54
CA ARG A 346 2.72 16.33 -1.86
C ARG A 346 3.92 16.05 -2.75
N VAL A 347 3.84 14.95 -3.50
CA VAL A 347 4.98 14.37 -4.22
C VAL A 347 4.67 14.26 -5.71
N LYS A 348 5.70 14.44 -6.55
CA LYS A 348 5.76 13.97 -7.93
C LYS A 348 6.96 13.06 -8.08
N ALA A 349 6.76 11.89 -8.69
CA ALA A 349 7.85 10.94 -8.88
C ALA A 349 7.74 10.19 -10.19
N TRP A 350 8.90 9.84 -10.73
CA TRP A 350 9.06 8.92 -11.86
C TRP A 350 9.76 7.66 -11.37
N HIS A 351 9.32 6.51 -11.84
CA HIS A 351 9.94 5.22 -11.56
C HIS A 351 10.07 4.43 -12.85
N LEU A 352 11.26 3.87 -13.07
CA LEU A 352 11.56 2.98 -14.18
C LEU A 352 12.21 1.71 -13.62
N ALA A 353 11.72 0.56 -14.02
CA ALA A 353 12.31 -0.71 -13.66
C ALA A 353 12.23 -1.70 -14.81
N PHE A 354 13.20 -2.61 -14.87
CA PHE A 354 13.22 -3.69 -15.86
C PHE A 354 14.04 -4.87 -15.37
N GLU A 355 13.70 -6.05 -15.87
CA GLU A 355 14.40 -7.29 -15.59
C GLU A 355 14.52 -8.18 -16.81
N GLY A 356 15.51 -9.08 -16.78
CA GLY A 356 15.74 -10.04 -17.84
C GLY A 356 16.84 -11.04 -17.50
N GLU A 357 17.24 -11.82 -18.49
CA GLU A 357 18.24 -12.89 -18.36
C GLU A 357 19.42 -12.62 -19.29
N LEU A 358 20.61 -12.42 -18.73
CA LEU A 358 21.86 -12.26 -19.49
C LEU A 358 22.37 -13.61 -20.01
N THR A 359 22.26 -14.65 -19.17
CA THR A 359 22.58 -16.03 -19.51
C THR A 359 21.50 -16.96 -18.93
N HIS A 360 21.57 -18.27 -19.22
CA HIS A 360 20.68 -19.26 -18.60
C HIS A 360 20.81 -19.36 -17.07
N HIS A 361 21.91 -18.85 -16.51
CA HIS A 361 22.21 -18.88 -15.08
C HIS A 361 22.21 -17.51 -14.42
N LEU A 362 22.24 -16.43 -15.19
CA LEU A 362 22.38 -15.08 -14.69
C LEU A 362 21.21 -14.20 -15.14
N SER A 363 20.39 -13.79 -14.18
CA SER A 363 19.33 -12.80 -14.34
C SER A 363 19.74 -11.47 -13.74
N TYR A 364 19.11 -10.41 -14.20
CA TYR A 364 19.32 -9.06 -13.67
C TYR A 364 18.01 -8.35 -13.43
N MET A 365 18.02 -7.39 -12.53
CA MET A 365 16.94 -6.40 -12.30
C MET A 365 17.57 -5.04 -12.01
N ALA A 366 17.02 -4.00 -12.66
CA ALA A 366 17.41 -2.62 -12.40
C ALA A 366 16.16 -1.79 -12.10
N LYS A 367 16.27 -0.88 -11.14
CA LYS A 367 15.23 0.07 -10.75
C LYS A 367 15.84 1.44 -10.57
N GLY A 368 15.09 2.49 -10.91
CA GLY A 368 15.46 3.86 -10.62
C GLY A 368 14.22 4.71 -10.39
N SER A 369 14.28 5.61 -9.42
CA SER A 369 13.20 6.55 -9.10
C SER A 369 13.79 7.94 -8.93
N TYR A 370 13.06 8.95 -9.41
CA TYR A 370 13.32 10.35 -9.11
C TYR A 370 12.04 10.95 -8.53
N ARG A 371 12.16 11.64 -7.41
CA ARG A 371 11.01 12.26 -6.74
C ARG A 371 11.33 13.68 -6.30
N GLU A 372 10.27 14.49 -6.26
CA GLU A 372 10.23 15.82 -5.70
C GLU A 372 9.08 15.92 -4.72
N GLY A 373 9.27 16.61 -3.59
CA GLY A 373 8.28 16.81 -2.53
C GLY A 373 8.17 18.27 -2.13
N TRP A 374 6.96 18.69 -1.78
CA TRP A 374 6.61 20.10 -1.46
C TRP A 374 6.06 20.27 -0.04
N GLY A 375 6.17 19.24 0.81
CA GLY A 375 5.55 19.23 2.13
C GLY A 375 4.07 18.86 2.09
N THR A 376 3.30 19.38 3.04
CA THR A 376 1.84 19.26 3.06
C THR A 376 1.19 20.60 2.70
N TYR A 377 -0.12 20.64 2.48
CA TYR A 377 -0.83 21.93 2.35
C TYR A 377 -0.76 22.77 3.62
N TRP A 378 -0.82 22.12 4.78
CA TRP A 378 -0.81 22.76 6.10
C TRP A 378 0.57 23.24 6.52
N SER A 379 1.62 22.58 6.00
CA SER A 379 3.01 22.91 6.30
C SER A 379 3.86 22.71 5.03
N PRO A 380 3.78 23.64 4.06
CA PRO A 380 4.61 23.55 2.86
C PRO A 380 6.08 23.74 3.22
N LEU A 381 6.94 22.98 2.54
CA LEU A 381 8.39 23.12 2.71
C LEU A 381 8.88 24.45 2.11
N PRO A 382 9.84 25.13 2.77
CA PRO A 382 10.46 26.35 2.23
C PRO A 382 11.23 26.05 0.94
N ASP A 383 11.91 24.90 0.87
CA ASP A 383 12.60 24.39 -0.31
C ASP A 383 12.08 23.01 -0.64
N LYS A 384 11.90 22.70 -1.93
CA LYS A 384 11.44 21.38 -2.31
C LYS A 384 12.47 20.29 -1.98
N HIS A 385 11.98 19.18 -1.50
CA HIS A 385 12.78 17.98 -1.37
C HIS A 385 12.97 17.31 -2.74
N HIS A 386 14.07 16.61 -2.91
CA HIS A 386 14.31 15.75 -4.07
C HIS A 386 15.19 14.56 -3.69
N SER A 387 14.97 13.44 -4.38
CA SER A 387 15.81 12.25 -4.26
C SER A 387 15.88 11.53 -5.60
N PHE A 388 17.05 11.00 -5.91
CA PHE A 388 17.26 10.02 -6.97
C PHE A 388 17.74 8.72 -6.32
N ASP A 389 16.96 7.67 -6.50
CA ASP A 389 17.20 6.36 -5.89
C ASP A 389 17.40 5.34 -7.01
N ALA A 390 18.42 4.48 -6.93
CA ALA A 390 18.63 3.45 -7.94
C ALA A 390 19.15 2.14 -7.33
N MET A 391 18.82 1.03 -7.97
CA MET A 391 19.27 -0.30 -7.59
C MET A 391 19.58 -1.15 -8.83
N LEU A 392 20.69 -1.88 -8.77
CA LEU A 392 21.02 -2.94 -9.71
C LEU A 392 21.22 -4.25 -8.96
N GLN A 393 20.53 -5.30 -9.36
CA GLN A 393 20.63 -6.64 -8.79
C GLN A 393 21.03 -7.66 -9.87
N GLY A 394 21.98 -8.52 -9.53
CA GLY A 394 22.30 -9.73 -10.26
C GLY A 394 21.86 -10.96 -9.47
N LEU A 395 21.34 -11.98 -10.15
CA LEU A 395 20.90 -13.23 -9.56
C LEU A 395 21.48 -14.41 -10.36
N TYR A 396 22.35 -15.19 -9.73
CA TYR A 396 22.99 -16.35 -10.31
C TYR A 396 22.42 -17.63 -9.72
N HIS A 397 22.05 -18.59 -10.60
CA HIS A 397 21.54 -19.91 -10.24
C HIS A 397 22.50 -20.99 -10.70
N SER A 398 22.82 -21.94 -9.81
CA SER A 398 23.61 -23.12 -10.15
C SER A 398 23.14 -24.32 -9.33
N GLY A 399 22.40 -25.23 -9.96
CA GLY A 399 21.77 -26.35 -9.28
C GLY A 399 20.86 -25.87 -8.13
N PRO A 400 21.07 -26.36 -6.89
CA PRO A 400 20.25 -25.93 -5.73
C PRO A 400 20.68 -24.58 -5.16
N TRP A 401 21.78 -23.99 -5.63
CA TRP A 401 22.33 -22.76 -5.11
C TRP A 401 21.84 -21.54 -5.87
N GLN A 402 21.58 -20.49 -5.10
CA GLN A 402 21.21 -19.18 -5.59
C GLN A 402 22.09 -18.10 -4.92
N LEU A 403 22.76 -17.29 -5.72
CA LEU A 403 23.54 -16.14 -5.25
C LEU A 403 22.93 -14.89 -5.81
N SER A 404 22.54 -13.95 -4.95
CA SER A 404 22.06 -12.62 -5.33
C SER A 404 23.01 -11.55 -4.78
N ALA A 405 23.35 -10.59 -5.62
CA ALA A 405 24.05 -9.37 -5.23
C ALA A 405 23.26 -8.16 -5.73
N ALA A 406 22.95 -7.22 -4.83
CA ALA A 406 22.23 -5.99 -5.16
C ALA A 406 23.01 -4.78 -4.61
N TYR A 407 23.26 -3.81 -5.47
CA TYR A 407 23.82 -2.51 -5.08
C TYR A 407 22.72 -1.47 -5.26
N ALA A 408 22.47 -0.68 -4.20
CA ALA A 408 21.52 0.42 -4.21
C ALA A 408 22.18 1.69 -3.70
N PHE A 409 21.73 2.84 -4.20
CA PHE A 409 22.14 4.14 -3.70
C PHE A 409 21.00 5.16 -3.78
N ASP A 410 21.02 6.10 -2.83
CA ASP A 410 20.12 7.24 -2.76
C ASP A 410 20.99 8.52 -2.82
N LYS A 411 20.51 9.53 -3.55
CA LYS A 411 21.16 10.83 -3.68
C LYS A 411 20.14 11.95 -3.63
N GLY A 412 20.31 12.88 -2.69
CA GLY A 412 19.41 14.03 -2.55
C GLY A 412 19.26 14.51 -1.11
N ASN A 413 18.29 15.37 -0.85
CA ASN A 413 18.09 15.98 0.47
C ASN A 413 17.01 15.30 1.34
N ILE A 414 16.41 14.18 0.88
CA ILE A 414 15.45 13.39 1.66
C ILE A 414 16.21 12.46 2.61
N PHE A 415 16.98 11.51 2.08
CA PHE A 415 17.75 10.54 2.86
C PHE A 415 19.24 10.91 2.97
N GLY A 416 19.70 11.88 2.17
CA GLY A 416 21.11 12.19 1.99
C GLY A 416 21.74 11.27 0.93
N ASP A 417 23.08 11.32 0.87
CA ASP A 417 23.85 10.47 -0.04
C ASP A 417 24.22 9.19 0.71
N CYS A 418 23.60 8.07 0.35
CA CYS A 418 23.88 6.78 0.94
C CYS A 418 23.96 5.67 -0.12
N SER A 419 24.63 4.58 0.23
CA SER A 419 24.69 3.40 -0.63
C SER A 419 24.76 2.11 0.18
N THR A 420 24.24 1.04 -0.40
CA THR A 420 24.16 -0.27 0.25
C THR A 420 24.50 -1.39 -0.73
N LEU A 421 25.30 -2.35 -0.28
CA LEU A 421 25.52 -3.62 -0.97
C LEU A 421 24.85 -4.73 -0.17
N ASN A 422 23.92 -5.45 -0.81
CA ASN A 422 23.27 -6.63 -0.24
C ASN A 422 23.72 -7.88 -0.99
N ILE A 423 24.18 -8.91 -0.25
CA ILE A 423 24.55 -10.22 -0.79
C ILE A 423 23.71 -11.27 -0.09
N LYS A 424 23.01 -12.10 -0.88
CA LYS A 424 22.18 -13.19 -0.38
C LYS A 424 22.60 -14.52 -1.03
N ILE A 425 22.79 -15.54 -0.21
CA ILE A 425 23.03 -16.91 -0.64
C ILE A 425 21.83 -17.75 -0.22
N GLY A 426 21.24 -18.46 -1.16
CA GLY A 426 20.14 -19.37 -0.94
C GLY A 426 20.48 -20.79 -1.36
N TYR A 427 19.94 -21.76 -0.63
CA TYR A 427 19.98 -23.16 -0.99
C TYR A 427 18.58 -23.72 -1.03
N HIS A 428 18.19 -24.31 -2.15
CA HIS A 428 16.89 -24.94 -2.35
C HIS A 428 17.09 -26.45 -2.50
N GLY A 429 16.89 -27.20 -1.42
CA GLY A 429 16.99 -28.65 -1.38
C GLY A 429 15.69 -29.27 -0.90
N LYS A 430 15.47 -30.53 -1.24
CA LYS A 430 14.43 -31.34 -0.60
C LYS A 430 14.97 -31.81 0.75
N ILE A 431 14.27 -31.51 1.83
CA ILE A 431 14.47 -32.17 3.12
C ILE A 431 13.69 -33.47 3.00
N LEU A 432 14.41 -34.60 2.99
CA LEU A 432 13.81 -35.94 2.96
C LEU A 432 13.10 -36.24 4.26
#